data_8a07062de41c4e4f33276b22aff425c9
#
_entry.id   8a07062de41c4e4f33276b22aff425c9
#
_cell.length_a   1.000
_cell.length_b   1.000
_cell.length_c   1.000
_cell.angle_alpha   90.00
_cell.angle_beta   90.00
_cell.angle_gamma   90.00
#
_symmetry.space_group_name_H-M   'P 1'
#
loop_
_entity.id
_entity.type
_entity.pdbx_description
1 polymer ?
#
loop_
_entity_poly.entity_id
_entity_poly.type
_entity_poly.pdbx_seq_one_letter_code
_entity_poly.pdbx_strand_id
1 'polypeptide(L)'
;MLRAILFDFNGVLVDDGPVHLELFQRVLADEGIALADADYSSRCLGMDDRAAFAAILAAAGEAATVPRLMRLTARKASYYQERVRREGYPFAAGAAELVREIAGRGWMLGVVTVAQREEVEGALRQEGLLDRFKALITAEDVGESKPSPEGYERALEALNALPPLPERLLHPHEVLAVANSPAGLAAAAEVGLATLGIAHPYAPARLQGADAVVAGLRELTPERLERLYAEISRQ
;
A
#
# COMPACT_ATOMS: atom_id res chain seq x y z
N MET A 1 2.19 23.86 0.79
CA MET A 1 0.77 23.59 1.20
C MET A 1 0.40 22.21 0.71
N LEU A 2 -0.23 21.39 1.54
CA LEU A 2 -0.70 20.05 1.17
C LEU A 2 -1.79 20.13 0.09
N ARG A 3 -1.63 19.39 -1.00
CA ARG A 3 -2.56 19.35 -2.14
C ARG A 3 -3.00 17.95 -2.54
N ALA A 4 -2.19 16.92 -2.20
CA ALA A 4 -2.53 15.55 -2.49
C ALA A 4 -2.04 14.59 -1.39
N ILE A 5 -2.71 13.46 -1.26
CA ILE A 5 -2.32 12.36 -0.37
C ILE A 5 -2.30 11.07 -1.19
N LEU A 6 -1.17 10.35 -1.12
CA LEU A 6 -0.99 9.04 -1.72
C LEU A 6 -0.94 7.98 -0.62
N PHE A 7 -1.90 7.08 -0.63
CA PHE A 7 -2.01 6.01 0.35
C PHE A 7 -1.38 4.71 -0.17
N ASP A 8 -0.65 4.02 0.67
CA ASP A 8 -0.49 2.59 0.51
C ASP A 8 -1.84 1.90 0.75
N PHE A 9 -2.00 0.66 0.29
CA PHE A 9 -3.26 -0.06 0.39
C PHE A 9 -3.23 -1.07 1.53
N ASN A 10 -2.42 -2.15 1.41
CA ASN A 10 -2.34 -3.20 2.41
C ASN A 10 -1.71 -2.69 3.72
N GLY A 11 -2.39 -2.92 4.84
CA GLY A 11 -1.98 -2.44 6.16
C GLY A 11 -2.15 -0.93 6.38
N VAL A 12 -2.72 -0.20 5.41
CA VAL A 12 -3.09 1.23 5.53
C VAL A 12 -4.60 1.39 5.31
N LEU A 13 -5.09 1.23 4.07
CA LEU A 13 -6.54 1.31 3.78
C LEU A 13 -7.27 0.02 4.11
N VAL A 14 -6.62 -1.15 3.99
CA VAL A 14 -7.16 -2.46 4.37
C VAL A 14 -6.23 -3.13 5.38
N ASP A 15 -6.79 -3.86 6.33
CA ASP A 15 -6.06 -4.63 7.34
C ASP A 15 -6.12 -6.13 6.99
N ASP A 16 -5.53 -6.48 5.88
CA ASP A 16 -5.55 -7.81 5.29
C ASP A 16 -4.27 -8.65 5.53
N GLY A 17 -3.32 -8.12 6.30
CA GLY A 17 -2.10 -8.83 6.66
C GLY A 17 -2.32 -10.25 7.19
N PRO A 18 -3.24 -10.48 8.13
CA PRO A 18 -3.57 -11.83 8.61
C PRO A 18 -4.14 -12.74 7.51
N VAL A 19 -4.96 -12.19 6.61
CA VAL A 19 -5.51 -12.93 5.46
C VAL A 19 -4.40 -13.36 4.51
N HIS A 20 -3.49 -12.44 4.16
CA HIS A 20 -2.36 -12.76 3.31
C HIS A 20 -1.48 -13.86 3.91
N LEU A 21 -1.14 -13.79 5.20
CA LEU A 21 -0.38 -14.84 5.88
C LEU A 21 -1.07 -16.21 5.78
N GLU A 22 -2.36 -16.28 6.12
CA GLU A 22 -3.16 -17.51 6.01
C GLU A 22 -3.12 -18.09 4.60
N LEU A 23 -3.25 -17.24 3.58
CA LEU A 23 -3.27 -17.67 2.18
C LEU A 23 -1.88 -18.11 1.68
N PHE A 24 -0.80 -17.46 2.09
CA PHE A 24 0.56 -17.95 1.84
C PHE A 24 0.76 -19.34 2.45
N GLN A 25 0.38 -19.52 3.71
CA GLN A 25 0.47 -20.80 4.41
C GLN A 25 -0.33 -21.89 3.68
N ARG A 26 -1.56 -21.59 3.28
CA ARG A 26 -2.43 -22.53 2.57
C ARG A 26 -1.83 -22.96 1.22
N VAL A 27 -1.38 -22.00 0.40
CA VAL A 27 -0.80 -22.29 -0.93
C VAL A 27 0.49 -23.08 -0.82
N LEU A 28 1.34 -22.77 0.18
CA LEU A 28 2.60 -23.48 0.41
C LEU A 28 2.39 -24.87 0.99
N ALA A 29 1.38 -25.06 1.84
CA ALA A 29 1.02 -26.36 2.37
C ALA A 29 0.61 -27.35 1.25
N ASP A 30 -0.08 -26.86 0.20
CA ASP A 30 -0.40 -27.64 -1.00
C ASP A 30 0.86 -28.11 -1.77
N GLU A 31 1.99 -27.43 -1.57
CA GLU A 31 3.31 -27.77 -2.14
C GLU A 31 4.19 -28.54 -1.12
N GLY A 32 3.67 -28.87 0.06
CA GLY A 32 4.41 -29.56 1.12
C GLY A 32 5.40 -28.65 1.90
N ILE A 33 5.28 -27.35 1.78
CA ILE A 33 6.17 -26.36 2.43
C ILE A 33 5.44 -25.72 3.61
N ALA A 34 6.03 -25.79 4.80
CA ALA A 34 5.54 -25.09 5.99
C ALA A 34 6.08 -23.66 6.03
N LEU A 35 5.21 -22.69 6.37
CA LEU A 35 5.59 -21.29 6.59
C LEU A 35 5.20 -20.88 8.01
N ALA A 36 6.20 -20.56 8.84
CA ALA A 36 5.95 -20.00 10.17
C ALA A 36 5.64 -18.50 10.09
N ASP A 37 4.81 -18.00 11.01
CA ASP A 37 4.41 -16.57 11.08
C ASP A 37 5.64 -15.66 11.21
N ALA A 38 6.65 -16.09 11.99
CA ALA A 38 7.89 -15.34 12.15
C ALA A 38 8.70 -15.22 10.85
N ASP A 39 8.70 -16.28 10.02
CA ASP A 39 9.40 -16.28 8.73
C ASP A 39 8.68 -15.35 7.75
N TYR A 40 7.35 -15.39 7.69
CA TYR A 40 6.57 -14.45 6.90
C TYR A 40 6.82 -13.00 7.32
N SER A 41 6.71 -12.72 8.60
CA SER A 41 6.87 -11.36 9.15
C SER A 41 8.26 -10.79 8.95
N SER A 42 9.30 -11.62 8.97
CA SER A 42 10.69 -11.17 8.80
C SER A 42 11.13 -11.03 7.35
N ARG A 43 10.54 -11.81 6.43
CA ARG A 43 11.03 -11.96 5.04
C ARG A 43 10.09 -11.39 3.99
N CYS A 44 8.77 -11.41 4.22
CA CYS A 44 7.78 -11.21 3.17
C CYS A 44 6.97 -9.92 3.30
N LEU A 45 6.90 -9.32 4.49
CA LEU A 45 6.14 -8.10 4.71
C LEU A 45 6.59 -6.96 3.78
N GLY A 46 5.64 -6.38 3.04
CA GLY A 46 5.89 -5.28 2.12
C GLY A 46 6.38 -5.70 0.74
N MET A 47 6.55 -7.01 0.50
CA MET A 47 6.85 -7.55 -0.82
C MET A 47 5.57 -7.82 -1.61
N ASP A 48 5.66 -7.76 -2.95
CA ASP A 48 4.64 -8.36 -3.80
C ASP A 48 4.64 -9.89 -3.66
N ASP A 49 3.53 -10.52 -4.05
CA ASP A 49 3.32 -11.96 -3.89
C ASP A 49 4.40 -12.82 -4.58
N ARG A 50 4.86 -12.39 -5.76
CA ARG A 50 5.87 -13.12 -6.52
C ARG A 50 7.22 -13.10 -5.82
N ALA A 51 7.64 -11.93 -5.32
CA ALA A 51 8.87 -11.77 -4.56
C ALA A 51 8.80 -12.54 -3.24
N ALA A 52 7.67 -12.49 -2.54
CA ALA A 52 7.46 -13.23 -1.29
C ALA A 52 7.55 -14.74 -1.51
N PHE A 53 6.86 -15.31 -2.53
CA PHE A 53 7.00 -16.74 -2.86
C PHE A 53 8.44 -17.11 -3.23
N ALA A 54 9.13 -16.27 -4.00
CA ALA A 54 10.53 -16.52 -4.35
C ALA A 54 11.43 -16.58 -3.11
N ALA A 55 11.26 -15.65 -2.17
CA ALA A 55 12.03 -15.62 -0.91
C ALA A 55 11.76 -16.86 -0.03
N ILE A 56 10.49 -17.29 0.06
CA ILE A 56 10.10 -18.48 0.84
C ILE A 56 10.67 -19.75 0.22
N LEU A 57 10.52 -19.93 -1.11
CA LEU A 57 11.06 -21.08 -1.82
C LEU A 57 12.58 -21.17 -1.67
N ALA A 58 13.28 -20.04 -1.82
CA ALA A 58 14.74 -20.00 -1.63
C ALA A 58 15.15 -20.41 -0.21
N ALA A 59 14.40 -19.95 0.81
CA ALA A 59 14.64 -20.34 2.21
C ALA A 59 14.38 -21.83 2.47
N ALA A 60 13.45 -22.45 1.73
CA ALA A 60 13.17 -23.87 1.78
C ALA A 60 14.15 -24.73 0.94
N GLY A 61 15.10 -24.11 0.23
CA GLY A 61 16.01 -24.83 -0.69
C GLY A 61 15.34 -25.27 -1.99
N GLU A 62 14.21 -24.66 -2.34
CA GLU A 62 13.36 -25.01 -3.47
C GLU A 62 13.57 -24.05 -4.65
N ALA A 63 13.42 -24.57 -5.89
CA ALA A 63 13.58 -23.76 -7.08
C ALA A 63 12.39 -22.79 -7.29
N ALA A 64 12.67 -21.49 -7.36
CA ALA A 64 11.72 -20.42 -7.64
C ALA A 64 11.63 -20.14 -9.16
N THR A 65 11.21 -21.14 -9.96
CA THR A 65 11.06 -20.96 -11.41
C THR A 65 9.89 -20.04 -11.76
N VAL A 66 10.00 -19.29 -12.86
CA VAL A 66 8.95 -18.40 -13.32
C VAL A 66 7.58 -19.10 -13.43
N PRO A 67 7.45 -20.29 -14.07
CA PRO A 67 6.16 -20.97 -14.14
C PRO A 67 5.61 -21.36 -12.75
N ARG A 68 6.48 -21.73 -11.79
CA ARG A 68 6.05 -22.08 -10.43
C ARG A 68 5.54 -20.84 -9.70
N LEU A 69 6.28 -19.74 -9.75
CA LEU A 69 5.86 -18.47 -9.14
C LEU A 69 4.52 -17.99 -9.70
N MET A 70 4.35 -18.00 -11.02
CA MET A 70 3.07 -17.62 -11.64
C MET A 70 1.91 -18.50 -11.14
N ARG A 71 2.11 -19.81 -11.02
CA ARG A 71 1.07 -20.74 -10.52
C ARG A 71 0.72 -20.46 -9.06
N LEU A 72 1.72 -20.25 -8.19
CA LEU A 72 1.50 -19.96 -6.77
C LEU A 72 0.80 -18.64 -6.57
N THR A 73 1.24 -17.58 -7.25
CA THR A 73 0.61 -16.26 -7.20
C THR A 73 -0.85 -16.31 -7.69
N ALA A 74 -1.12 -16.97 -8.83
CA ALA A 74 -2.47 -17.11 -9.34
C ALA A 74 -3.39 -17.90 -8.39
N ARG A 75 -2.87 -18.95 -7.74
CA ARG A 75 -3.63 -19.73 -6.75
C ARG A 75 -3.95 -18.88 -5.51
N LYS A 76 -2.98 -18.13 -5.00
CA LYS A 76 -3.20 -17.21 -3.87
C LYS A 76 -4.24 -16.15 -4.21
N ALA A 77 -4.14 -15.52 -5.38
CA ALA A 77 -5.11 -14.54 -5.86
C ALA A 77 -6.53 -15.14 -5.93
N SER A 78 -6.68 -16.37 -6.44
CA SER A 78 -7.98 -17.05 -6.46
C SER A 78 -8.55 -17.28 -5.07
N TYR A 79 -7.73 -17.71 -4.10
CA TYR A 79 -8.16 -17.89 -2.71
C TYR A 79 -8.52 -16.55 -2.03
N TYR A 80 -7.78 -15.49 -2.34
CA TYR A 80 -8.09 -14.15 -1.85
C TYR A 80 -9.45 -13.67 -2.37
N GLN A 81 -9.69 -13.81 -3.67
CA GLN A 81 -10.97 -13.45 -4.29
C GLN A 81 -12.15 -14.29 -3.73
N GLU A 82 -11.95 -15.58 -3.45
CA GLU A 82 -12.95 -16.39 -2.76
C GLU A 82 -13.24 -15.86 -1.35
N ARG A 83 -12.20 -15.50 -0.60
CA ARG A 83 -12.29 -15.00 0.77
C ARG A 83 -13.07 -13.68 0.81
N VAL A 84 -12.69 -12.70 -0.02
CA VAL A 84 -13.32 -11.38 -0.01
C VAL A 84 -14.74 -11.39 -0.55
N ARG A 85 -15.08 -12.31 -1.48
CA ARG A 85 -16.48 -12.51 -1.90
C ARG A 85 -17.38 -13.02 -0.78
N ARG A 86 -16.84 -13.80 0.15
CA ARG A 86 -17.57 -14.38 1.27
C ARG A 86 -17.67 -13.42 2.46
N GLU A 87 -16.61 -12.70 2.78
CA GLU A 87 -16.44 -11.95 4.02
C GLU A 87 -16.31 -10.43 3.82
N GLY A 88 -16.13 -9.98 2.58
CA GLY A 88 -15.80 -8.60 2.25
C GLY A 88 -14.30 -8.30 2.45
N TYR A 89 -13.91 -7.12 1.99
CA TYR A 89 -12.56 -6.60 2.22
C TYR A 89 -12.46 -6.04 3.63
N PRO A 90 -11.40 -6.39 4.40
CA PRO A 90 -11.24 -5.91 5.77
C PRO A 90 -10.70 -4.47 5.77
N PHE A 91 -11.56 -3.48 5.56
CA PHE A 91 -11.15 -2.09 5.59
C PHE A 91 -10.57 -1.70 6.95
N ALA A 92 -9.45 -0.98 6.96
CA ALA A 92 -8.79 -0.60 8.19
C ALA A 92 -9.64 0.39 8.99
N ALA A 93 -9.61 0.25 10.30
CA ALA A 93 -10.44 1.05 11.18
C ALA A 93 -10.14 2.56 11.07
N GLY A 94 -11.16 3.34 10.74
CA GLY A 94 -11.07 4.79 10.51
C GLY A 94 -10.65 5.18 9.10
N ALA A 95 -10.27 4.23 8.23
CA ALA A 95 -9.81 4.55 6.89
C ALA A 95 -10.91 5.15 6.01
N ALA A 96 -12.08 4.54 6.00
CA ALA A 96 -13.19 5.01 5.17
C ALA A 96 -13.68 6.40 5.59
N GLU A 97 -13.80 6.63 6.89
CA GLU A 97 -14.18 7.92 7.46
C GLU A 97 -13.16 8.99 7.08
N LEU A 98 -11.87 8.72 7.30
CA LEU A 98 -10.79 9.65 6.96
C LEU A 98 -10.79 10.01 5.48
N VAL A 99 -10.93 9.02 4.58
CA VAL A 99 -10.98 9.26 3.13
C VAL A 99 -12.16 10.16 2.76
N ARG A 100 -13.35 9.95 3.34
CA ARG A 100 -14.52 10.80 3.10
C ARG A 100 -14.29 12.23 3.56
N GLU A 101 -13.70 12.42 4.74
CA GLU A 101 -13.38 13.75 5.30
C GLU A 101 -12.34 14.48 4.45
N ILE A 102 -11.26 13.80 4.06
CA ILE A 102 -10.18 14.36 3.22
C ILE A 102 -10.74 14.77 1.85
N ALA A 103 -11.57 13.93 1.23
CA ALA A 103 -12.17 14.24 -0.06
C ALA A 103 -13.01 15.54 -0.03
N GLY A 104 -13.58 15.88 1.13
CA GLY A 104 -14.31 17.15 1.36
C GLY A 104 -13.41 18.38 1.39
N ARG A 105 -12.08 18.24 1.54
CA ARG A 105 -11.11 19.35 1.57
C ARG A 105 -10.59 19.76 0.19
N GLY A 106 -10.97 19.04 -0.87
CA GLY A 106 -10.48 19.31 -2.21
C GLY A 106 -9.05 18.83 -2.48
N TRP A 107 -8.47 18.03 -1.59
CA TRP A 107 -7.17 17.38 -1.84
C TRP A 107 -7.35 16.22 -2.83
N MET A 108 -6.38 16.03 -3.71
CA MET A 108 -6.34 14.89 -4.62
C MET A 108 -5.91 13.65 -3.84
N LEU A 109 -6.59 12.54 -4.07
CA LEU A 109 -6.26 11.26 -3.45
C LEU A 109 -5.79 10.27 -4.49
N GLY A 110 -4.77 9.48 -4.13
CA GLY A 110 -4.29 8.36 -4.92
C GLY A 110 -3.92 7.16 -4.05
N VAL A 111 -3.82 6.01 -4.68
CA VAL A 111 -3.28 4.77 -4.11
C VAL A 111 -2.00 4.41 -4.85
N VAL A 112 -0.96 4.02 -4.11
CA VAL A 112 0.28 3.45 -4.65
C VAL A 112 0.59 2.16 -3.90
N THR A 113 0.43 1.02 -4.57
CA THR A 113 0.47 -0.29 -3.89
C THR A 113 1.13 -1.38 -4.72
N VAL A 114 1.52 -2.46 -4.07
CA VAL A 114 1.94 -3.73 -4.68
C VAL A 114 0.78 -4.74 -4.83
N ALA A 115 -0.44 -4.36 -4.39
CA ALA A 115 -1.64 -5.16 -4.59
C ALA A 115 -2.10 -5.12 -6.04
N GLN A 116 -2.92 -6.11 -6.43
CA GLN A 116 -3.53 -6.15 -7.75
C GLN A 116 -4.67 -5.13 -7.88
N ARG A 117 -4.88 -4.62 -9.08
CA ARG A 117 -5.93 -3.63 -9.38
C ARG A 117 -7.31 -4.09 -8.96
N GLU A 118 -7.65 -5.35 -9.22
CA GLU A 118 -8.95 -5.93 -8.84
C GLU A 118 -9.18 -5.87 -7.32
N GLU A 119 -8.15 -6.07 -6.52
CA GLU A 119 -8.23 -6.00 -5.06
C GLU A 119 -8.50 -4.56 -4.60
N VAL A 120 -7.73 -3.60 -5.12
CA VAL A 120 -7.87 -2.18 -4.78
C VAL A 120 -9.25 -1.66 -5.16
N GLU A 121 -9.65 -1.86 -6.41
CA GLU A 121 -10.96 -1.40 -6.90
C GLU A 121 -12.11 -2.09 -6.17
N GLY A 122 -12.00 -3.39 -5.88
CA GLY A 122 -13.00 -4.15 -5.15
C GLY A 122 -13.23 -3.60 -3.75
N ALA A 123 -12.17 -3.37 -3.00
CA ALA A 123 -12.24 -2.80 -1.66
C ALA A 123 -12.80 -1.37 -1.66
N LEU A 124 -12.30 -0.50 -2.53
CA LEU A 124 -12.77 0.87 -2.64
C LEU A 124 -14.23 0.95 -3.09
N ARG A 125 -14.66 0.03 -3.96
CA ARG A 125 -16.05 -0.07 -4.42
C ARG A 125 -16.98 -0.54 -3.31
N GLN A 126 -16.55 -1.49 -2.48
CA GLN A 126 -17.29 -1.95 -1.28
C GLN A 126 -17.63 -0.79 -0.35
N GLU A 127 -16.69 0.13 -0.14
CA GLU A 127 -16.87 1.32 0.73
C GLU A 127 -17.49 2.53 0.03
N GLY A 128 -17.76 2.45 -1.29
CA GLY A 128 -18.25 3.59 -2.07
C GLY A 128 -17.23 4.72 -2.20
N LEU A 129 -15.94 4.38 -2.22
CA LEU A 129 -14.83 5.33 -2.21
C LEU A 129 -14.07 5.41 -3.54
N LEU A 130 -14.33 4.50 -4.49
CA LEU A 130 -13.53 4.41 -5.72
C LEU A 130 -13.43 5.75 -6.46
N ASP A 131 -14.53 6.48 -6.60
CA ASP A 131 -14.57 7.76 -7.32
C ASP A 131 -13.82 8.89 -6.59
N ARG A 132 -13.44 8.71 -5.32
CA ARG A 132 -12.66 9.67 -4.54
C ARG A 132 -11.19 9.66 -4.91
N PHE A 133 -10.69 8.52 -5.39
CA PHE A 133 -9.29 8.37 -5.78
C PHE A 133 -9.12 8.75 -7.26
N LYS A 134 -8.14 9.60 -7.52
CA LYS A 134 -7.84 10.15 -8.85
C LYS A 134 -6.70 9.42 -9.54
N ALA A 135 -5.88 8.70 -8.79
CA ALA A 135 -4.82 7.83 -9.30
C ALA A 135 -4.83 6.51 -8.52
N LEU A 136 -4.79 5.40 -9.24
CA LEU A 136 -4.61 4.06 -8.68
C LEU A 136 -3.39 3.45 -9.39
N ILE A 137 -2.28 3.38 -8.69
CA ILE A 137 -1.06 2.74 -9.18
C ILE A 137 -0.89 1.43 -8.42
N THR A 138 -0.95 0.35 -9.15
CA THR A 138 -1.04 -1.03 -8.67
C THR A 138 0.13 -1.86 -9.19
N ALA A 139 0.23 -3.13 -8.81
CA ALA A 139 1.31 -4.02 -9.25
C ALA A 139 1.43 -4.12 -10.78
N GLU A 140 0.32 -3.96 -11.51
CA GLU A 140 0.28 -4.04 -12.98
C GLU A 140 0.79 -2.78 -13.67
N ASP A 141 0.89 -1.67 -12.95
CA ASP A 141 1.26 -0.37 -13.52
C ASP A 141 2.76 -0.10 -13.45
N VAL A 142 3.54 -0.90 -12.74
CA VAL A 142 4.97 -0.69 -12.50
C VAL A 142 5.83 -1.85 -12.98
N GLY A 143 7.02 -1.53 -13.44
CA GLY A 143 8.03 -2.53 -13.79
C GLY A 143 8.78 -3.06 -12.57
N GLU A 144 8.97 -2.20 -11.57
CA GLU A 144 9.67 -2.51 -10.33
C GLU A 144 8.84 -2.14 -9.11
N SER A 145 8.73 -3.09 -8.18
CA SER A 145 8.03 -2.89 -6.91
C SER A 145 8.84 -2.02 -5.94
N LYS A 146 8.17 -1.49 -4.90
CA LYS A 146 8.82 -0.80 -3.77
C LYS A 146 10.00 -1.64 -3.25
N PRO A 147 11.19 -1.07 -3.00
CA PRO A 147 11.43 0.36 -2.75
C PRO A 147 11.72 1.21 -4.01
N SER A 148 11.50 0.72 -5.23
CA SER A 148 11.60 1.57 -6.43
C SER A 148 10.62 2.75 -6.32
N PRO A 149 11.03 4.00 -6.68
CA PRO A 149 10.18 5.19 -6.66
C PRO A 149 9.11 5.19 -7.76
N GLU A 150 9.22 4.30 -8.76
CA GLU A 150 8.40 4.29 -9.98
C GLU A 150 6.90 4.45 -9.70
N GLY A 151 6.37 3.77 -8.69
CA GLY A 151 4.94 3.85 -8.35
C GLY A 151 4.50 5.25 -7.94
N TYR A 152 5.31 5.97 -7.16
CA TYR A 152 5.01 7.34 -6.74
C TYR A 152 5.23 8.35 -7.86
N GLU A 153 6.23 8.16 -8.71
CA GLU A 153 6.43 8.98 -9.92
C GLU A 153 5.22 8.89 -10.84
N ARG A 154 4.75 7.68 -11.16
CA ARG A 154 3.54 7.45 -11.96
C ARG A 154 2.29 8.05 -11.32
N ALA A 155 2.17 8.00 -10.00
CA ALA A 155 1.04 8.63 -9.31
C ALA A 155 1.05 10.16 -9.47
N LEU A 156 2.21 10.80 -9.37
CA LEU A 156 2.37 12.24 -9.63
C LEU A 156 2.04 12.59 -11.08
N GLU A 157 2.52 11.80 -12.04
CA GLU A 157 2.21 11.98 -13.46
C GLU A 157 0.70 11.86 -13.70
N ALA A 158 0.05 10.82 -13.16
CA ALA A 158 -1.38 10.61 -13.31
C ALA A 158 -2.20 11.77 -12.71
N LEU A 159 -1.84 12.26 -11.52
CA LEU A 159 -2.52 13.40 -10.89
C LEU A 159 -2.31 14.70 -11.68
N ASN A 160 -1.14 14.90 -12.28
CA ASN A 160 -0.84 16.07 -13.11
C ASN A 160 -1.48 16.01 -14.50
N ALA A 161 -1.90 14.85 -14.96
CA ALA A 161 -2.57 14.64 -16.25
C ALA A 161 -4.10 14.73 -16.18
N LEU A 162 -4.69 14.95 -14.97
CA LEU A 162 -6.14 15.03 -14.81
C LEU A 162 -6.74 16.24 -15.53
N PRO A 163 -7.81 16.06 -16.33
CA PRO A 163 -8.52 17.18 -16.94
C PRO A 163 -9.47 17.89 -15.95
N PRO A 164 -9.63 19.22 -16.02
CA PRO A 164 -8.80 20.13 -16.84
C PRO A 164 -7.37 20.15 -16.35
N LEU A 165 -6.41 20.25 -17.26
CA LEU A 165 -4.99 20.33 -16.88
C LEU A 165 -4.80 21.47 -15.87
N PRO A 166 -4.04 21.22 -14.77
CA PRO A 166 -3.86 22.20 -13.73
C PRO A 166 -3.08 23.42 -14.25
N GLU A 167 -3.47 24.63 -13.82
CA GLU A 167 -2.72 25.85 -14.13
C GLU A 167 -1.26 25.77 -13.62
N ARG A 168 -1.06 25.02 -12.54
CA ARG A 168 0.24 24.74 -11.93
C ARG A 168 0.36 23.26 -11.57
N LEU A 169 1.43 22.62 -11.99
CA LEU A 169 1.71 21.24 -11.66
C LEU A 169 1.75 21.00 -10.14
N LEU A 170 1.35 19.82 -9.73
CA LEU A 170 1.54 19.30 -8.39
C LEU A 170 3.00 18.90 -8.23
N HIS A 171 3.70 19.53 -7.29
CA HIS A 171 5.09 19.21 -6.99
C HIS A 171 5.19 18.15 -5.87
N PRO A 172 6.25 17.31 -5.86
CA PRO A 172 6.45 16.30 -4.83
C PRO A 172 6.27 16.82 -3.40
N HIS A 173 6.87 17.97 -3.08
CA HIS A 173 6.77 18.61 -1.76
C HIS A 173 5.36 19.13 -1.39
N GLU A 174 4.34 18.97 -2.23
CA GLU A 174 2.93 19.30 -1.95
C GLU A 174 2.09 18.03 -1.70
N VAL A 175 2.76 16.88 -1.66
CA VAL A 175 2.14 15.55 -1.52
C VAL A 175 2.60 14.88 -0.23
N LEU A 176 1.67 14.25 0.47
CA LEU A 176 1.94 13.38 1.61
C LEU A 176 1.74 11.92 1.20
N ALA A 177 2.77 11.11 1.35
CA ALA A 177 2.66 9.67 1.24
C ALA A 177 2.35 9.05 2.61
N VAL A 178 1.35 8.21 2.68
CA VAL A 178 0.95 7.47 3.89
C VAL A 178 1.22 6.00 3.65
N ALA A 179 2.21 5.44 4.34
CA ALA A 179 2.65 4.06 4.14
C ALA A 179 2.96 3.36 5.48
N ASN A 180 2.91 2.05 5.50
CA ASN A 180 3.20 1.25 6.70
C ASN A 180 4.49 0.43 6.60
N SER A 181 5.23 0.51 5.52
CA SER A 181 6.45 -0.29 5.32
C SER A 181 7.69 0.56 5.08
N PRO A 182 8.89 0.11 5.52
CA PRO A 182 10.14 0.80 5.23
C PRO A 182 10.38 1.00 3.73
N ALA A 183 10.03 0.00 2.91
CA ALA A 183 10.18 0.06 1.45
C ALA A 183 9.26 1.12 0.82
N GLY A 184 8.00 1.21 1.29
CA GLY A 184 7.05 2.22 0.83
C GLY A 184 7.48 3.65 1.19
N LEU A 185 7.97 3.84 2.43
CA LEU A 185 8.46 5.14 2.90
C LEU A 185 9.73 5.56 2.15
N ALA A 186 10.67 4.62 1.92
CA ALA A 186 11.88 4.91 1.15
C ALA A 186 11.58 5.31 -0.29
N ALA A 187 10.67 4.58 -0.96
CA ALA A 187 10.22 4.90 -2.32
C ALA A 187 9.58 6.30 -2.42
N ALA A 188 8.75 6.68 -1.45
CA ALA A 188 8.11 8.00 -1.40
C ALA A 188 9.14 9.11 -1.14
N ALA A 189 10.07 8.91 -0.22
CA ALA A 189 11.12 9.86 0.11
C ALA A 189 12.07 10.11 -1.07
N GLU A 190 12.38 9.09 -1.88
CA GLU A 190 13.23 9.21 -3.06
C GLU A 190 12.63 10.16 -4.11
N VAL A 191 11.30 10.19 -4.23
CA VAL A 191 10.57 11.14 -5.09
C VAL A 191 10.50 12.55 -4.47
N GLY A 192 10.86 12.70 -3.19
CA GLY A 192 10.78 13.96 -2.46
C GLY A 192 9.40 14.27 -1.88
N LEU A 193 8.58 13.24 -1.64
CA LEU A 193 7.30 13.37 -0.95
C LEU A 193 7.52 13.50 0.57
N ALA A 194 6.63 14.25 1.24
CA ALA A 194 6.49 14.13 2.69
C ALA A 194 5.97 12.73 3.06
N THR A 195 6.47 12.13 4.14
CA THR A 195 6.18 10.75 4.50
C THR A 195 5.55 10.61 5.88
N LEU A 196 4.43 9.90 5.96
CA LEU A 196 3.75 9.53 7.21
C LEU A 196 3.71 8.02 7.37
N GLY A 197 4.40 7.51 8.36
CA GLY A 197 4.40 6.10 8.72
C GLY A 197 3.18 5.70 9.55
N ILE A 198 2.52 4.59 9.19
CA ILE A 198 1.49 3.94 10.01
C ILE A 198 2.13 2.74 10.71
N ALA A 199 2.19 2.77 12.05
CA ALA A 199 2.84 1.73 12.86
C ALA A 199 1.96 0.48 13.01
N HIS A 200 1.63 -0.14 11.88
CA HIS A 200 0.90 -1.40 11.77
C HIS A 200 1.22 -2.08 10.42
N PRO A 201 1.64 -3.36 10.39
CA PRO A 201 2.01 -4.22 11.52
C PRO A 201 3.44 -3.97 12.05
N TYR A 202 4.20 -3.07 11.45
CA TYR A 202 5.55 -2.76 11.90
C TYR A 202 5.55 -1.92 13.17
N ALA A 203 6.48 -2.22 14.08
CA ALA A 203 6.73 -1.34 15.22
C ALA A 203 7.25 0.04 14.75
N PRO A 204 6.96 1.14 15.46
CA PRO A 204 7.44 2.48 15.09
C PRO A 204 8.94 2.57 14.83
N ALA A 205 9.75 1.81 15.57
CA ALA A 205 11.19 1.75 15.39
C ALA A 205 11.64 1.24 14.00
N ARG A 206 10.78 0.53 13.28
CA ARG A 206 11.06 0.07 11.91
C ARG A 206 10.72 1.14 10.85
N LEU A 207 10.02 2.19 11.23
CA LEU A 207 9.56 3.27 10.35
C LEU A 207 10.34 4.58 10.56
N GLN A 208 11.54 4.50 11.10
CA GLN A 208 12.39 5.68 11.40
C GLN A 208 12.78 6.51 10.17
N GLY A 209 12.59 5.97 8.95
CA GLY A 209 12.78 6.70 7.71
C GLY A 209 11.59 7.58 7.31
N ALA A 210 10.48 7.56 8.07
CA ALA A 210 9.36 8.46 7.86
C ALA A 210 9.60 9.81 8.57
N ASP A 211 9.09 10.89 7.98
CA ASP A 211 9.15 12.24 8.60
C ASP A 211 8.27 12.33 9.85
N ALA A 212 7.18 11.56 9.90
CA ALA A 212 6.34 11.39 11.08
C ALA A 212 5.78 9.96 11.14
N VAL A 213 5.44 9.50 12.36
CA VAL A 213 4.82 8.17 12.58
C VAL A 213 3.62 8.30 13.51
N VAL A 214 2.52 7.60 13.17
CA VAL A 214 1.31 7.47 14.01
C VAL A 214 0.93 6.01 14.18
N ALA A 215 0.17 5.69 15.21
CA ALA A 215 -0.21 4.30 15.50
C ALA A 215 -1.26 3.75 14.51
N GLY A 216 -2.09 4.60 13.92
CA GLY A 216 -3.12 4.17 12.97
C GLY A 216 -3.95 5.31 12.42
N LEU A 217 -4.79 5.03 11.42
CA LEU A 217 -5.60 6.06 10.74
C LEU A 217 -6.67 6.69 11.64
N ARG A 218 -7.13 5.99 12.68
CA ARG A 218 -8.08 6.56 13.67
C ARG A 218 -7.58 7.80 14.38
N GLU A 219 -6.27 7.98 14.43
CA GLU A 219 -5.67 9.18 15.04
C GLU A 219 -5.68 10.38 14.11
N LEU A 220 -6.00 10.18 12.84
CA LEU A 220 -5.89 11.21 11.82
C LEU A 220 -7.25 11.88 11.58
N THR A 221 -7.20 13.20 11.48
CA THR A 221 -8.24 14.07 10.92
C THR A 221 -7.60 14.95 9.86
N PRO A 222 -8.37 15.59 8.98
CA PRO A 222 -7.81 16.54 8.01
C PRO A 222 -6.94 17.62 8.68
N GLU A 223 -7.38 18.15 9.84
CA GLU A 223 -6.64 19.18 10.59
C GLU A 223 -5.32 18.63 11.18
N ARG A 224 -5.32 17.37 11.61
CA ARG A 224 -4.09 16.73 12.12
C ARG A 224 -3.11 16.46 10.98
N LEU A 225 -3.59 16.03 9.81
CA LEU A 225 -2.77 15.86 8.62
C LEU A 225 -2.14 17.18 8.17
N GLU A 226 -2.90 18.28 8.15
CA GLU A 226 -2.35 19.61 7.83
C GLU A 226 -1.26 20.03 8.81
N ARG A 227 -1.46 19.80 10.11
CA ARG A 227 -0.45 20.12 11.14
C ARG A 227 0.82 19.29 10.96
N LEU A 228 0.68 17.96 10.86
CA LEU A 228 1.81 17.06 10.65
C LEU A 228 2.59 17.45 9.39
N TYR A 229 1.89 17.68 8.30
CA TYR A 229 2.51 18.11 7.04
C TYR A 229 3.23 19.45 7.18
N ALA A 230 2.66 20.42 7.90
CA ALA A 230 3.30 21.72 8.14
C ALA A 230 4.53 21.62 9.05
N GLU A 231 4.57 20.65 9.96
CA GLU A 231 5.73 20.35 10.81
C GLU A 231 6.86 19.73 9.98
N ILE A 232 6.54 18.71 9.15
CA ILE A 232 7.47 18.06 8.21
C ILE A 232 8.08 19.10 7.24
N SER A 233 7.25 19.96 6.66
CA SER A 233 7.71 20.94 5.66
C SER A 233 8.61 22.07 6.22
N ARG A 234 8.83 22.13 7.53
CA ARG A 234 9.72 23.10 8.20
C ARG A 234 11.08 22.53 8.55
N GLN A 235 11.27 21.24 8.42
CA GLN A 235 12.54 20.55 8.65
C GLN A 235 13.41 20.57 7.40
#